data_b26484dbac38c6dce2f3c7d99d37eb87
#
_entry.id   b26484dbac38c6dce2f3c7d99d37eb87
#
_cell.length_a   1.000
_cell.length_b   1.000
_cell.length_c   1.000
_cell.angle_alpha   90.00
_cell.angle_beta   90.00
_cell.angle_gamma   90.00
#
_symmetry.space_group_name_H-M   'P 1'
#
loop_
_entity.id
_entity.type
_entity.pdbx_description
1 polymer ?
#
loop_
_entity_poly.entity_id
_entity_poly.type
_entity_poly.pdbx_seq_one_letter_code
_entity_poly.pdbx_strand_id
1 'polypeptide(L)'
;MTSTPSSPTGPDRVPVPARLAEATRARGLVVPHITLTHRDPTRPVWGMLDPQRAWNTLWGKLCQICGQRLDDRVIVFIRSIDYLRGLAVEPGAHPECAHYSRRACPMLAGQQHHYHANPAVRFAHCEDPDCECRYWRPREPDPREPSREGRPAEAWYEAWLPITDYRIIDDPGSEHAAPAVGVDLTGVRFLKLRKIRDTAAPSTNRSPEPLDMLIASRELFGY
;
A
#
# COMPACT_ATOMS: atom_id res chain seq x y z
N MET A 1 0.98 -40.71 -32.43
CA MET A 1 1.80 -40.10 -31.34
C MET A 1 1.53 -38.60 -31.39
N THR A 2 0.56 -38.13 -30.62
CA THR A 2 0.17 -36.74 -30.56
C THR A 2 0.88 -36.08 -29.41
N SER A 3 1.88 -35.23 -29.71
CA SER A 3 2.58 -34.41 -28.74
C SER A 3 1.68 -33.29 -28.23
N THR A 4 1.34 -33.35 -26.97
CA THR A 4 0.65 -32.26 -26.27
C THR A 4 1.61 -31.07 -26.17
N PRO A 5 1.23 -29.85 -26.59
CA PRO A 5 2.08 -28.68 -26.43
C PRO A 5 2.15 -28.33 -24.95
N SER A 6 3.36 -28.34 -24.41
CA SER A 6 3.67 -27.82 -23.06
C SER A 6 3.31 -26.33 -23.01
N SER A 7 2.41 -25.97 -22.12
CA SER A 7 2.10 -24.58 -21.83
C SER A 7 3.38 -23.84 -21.39
N PRO A 8 3.65 -22.62 -21.87
CA PRO A 8 4.80 -21.86 -21.43
C PRO A 8 4.64 -21.54 -19.94
N THR A 9 5.61 -22.01 -19.13
CA THR A 9 5.81 -21.58 -17.75
C THR A 9 6.12 -20.09 -17.76
N GLY A 10 5.09 -19.27 -17.53
CA GLY A 10 5.26 -17.84 -17.29
C GLY A 10 5.99 -17.59 -15.97
N PRO A 11 6.54 -16.38 -15.74
CA PRO A 11 7.28 -16.04 -14.54
C PRO A 11 6.46 -16.41 -13.29
N ASP A 12 7.12 -16.95 -12.27
CA ASP A 12 6.54 -17.50 -11.05
C ASP A 12 5.35 -16.68 -10.55
N ARG A 13 4.14 -17.16 -10.78
CA ARG A 13 2.94 -16.51 -10.28
C ARG A 13 2.99 -16.57 -8.77
N VAL A 14 2.97 -15.40 -8.14
CA VAL A 14 2.89 -15.32 -6.66
C VAL A 14 1.67 -16.12 -6.19
N PRO A 15 1.85 -17.14 -5.32
CA PRO A 15 0.74 -17.92 -4.82
C PRO A 15 -0.30 -17.02 -4.16
N VAL A 16 -1.56 -17.21 -4.54
CA VAL A 16 -2.68 -16.43 -3.99
C VAL A 16 -3.20 -17.16 -2.75
N PRO A 17 -3.20 -16.53 -1.58
CA PRO A 17 -3.70 -17.15 -0.35
C PRO A 17 -5.22 -17.42 -0.45
N ALA A 18 -5.70 -18.42 0.30
CA ALA A 18 -7.11 -18.81 0.29
C ALA A 18 -8.08 -17.64 0.53
N ARG A 19 -7.73 -16.71 1.41
CA ARG A 19 -8.53 -15.49 1.68
C ARG A 19 -8.71 -14.60 0.45
N LEU A 20 -7.85 -14.71 -0.55
CA LEU A 20 -7.91 -13.95 -1.81
C LEU A 20 -8.37 -14.81 -3.00
N ALA A 21 -8.84 -16.05 -2.78
CA ALA A 21 -9.22 -16.96 -3.85
C ALA A 21 -10.30 -16.37 -4.77
N GLU A 22 -11.31 -15.76 -4.16
CA GLU A 22 -12.48 -15.15 -4.84
C GLU A 22 -12.28 -13.65 -5.14
N ALA A 23 -11.11 -13.09 -4.83
CA ALA A 23 -10.86 -11.67 -5.08
C ALA A 23 -10.79 -11.38 -6.59
N THR A 24 -11.32 -10.22 -6.98
CA THR A 24 -11.21 -9.72 -8.36
C THR A 24 -9.76 -9.66 -8.79
N ARG A 25 -9.50 -10.06 -10.04
CA ARG A 25 -8.17 -10.06 -10.64
C ARG A 25 -8.14 -9.26 -11.93
N ALA A 26 -7.05 -8.53 -12.11
CA ALA A 26 -6.76 -7.83 -13.36
C ALA A 26 -5.30 -8.06 -13.74
N ARG A 27 -5.04 -8.44 -14.98
CA ARG A 27 -3.69 -8.77 -15.49
C ARG A 27 -2.96 -9.83 -14.65
N GLY A 28 -3.70 -10.79 -14.07
CA GLY A 28 -3.15 -11.86 -13.23
C GLY A 28 -2.88 -11.47 -11.77
N LEU A 29 -3.07 -10.22 -11.39
CA LEU A 29 -2.91 -9.71 -10.02
C LEU A 29 -4.26 -9.57 -9.32
N VAL A 30 -4.30 -9.81 -8.03
CA VAL A 30 -5.46 -9.45 -7.19
C VAL A 30 -5.60 -7.93 -7.15
N VAL A 31 -6.81 -7.44 -7.38
CA VAL A 31 -7.14 -6.02 -7.22
C VAL A 31 -7.42 -5.76 -5.74
N PRO A 32 -6.60 -4.96 -5.04
CA PRO A 32 -6.85 -4.65 -3.63
C PRO A 32 -8.20 -3.97 -3.44
N HIS A 33 -8.87 -4.28 -2.34
CA HIS A 33 -10.19 -3.74 -1.99
C HIS A 33 -10.26 -2.21 -2.05
N ILE A 34 -9.22 -1.52 -1.62
CA ILE A 34 -9.17 -0.05 -1.61
C ILE A 34 -8.76 0.58 -2.95
N THR A 35 -8.43 -0.22 -3.97
CA THR A 35 -8.01 0.32 -5.26
C THR A 35 -9.18 0.97 -5.98
N LEU A 36 -8.97 2.17 -6.53
CA LEU A 36 -9.94 2.82 -7.41
C LEU A 36 -10.16 1.95 -8.64
N THR A 37 -11.42 1.66 -8.95
CA THR A 37 -11.80 0.87 -10.13
C THR A 37 -12.85 1.60 -10.94
N HIS A 38 -12.88 1.35 -12.25
CA HIS A 38 -14.06 1.66 -13.03
C HIS A 38 -15.26 0.88 -12.49
N ARG A 39 -16.46 1.09 -13.06
CA ARG A 39 -17.65 0.31 -12.73
C ARG A 39 -17.41 -1.20 -12.88
N ASP A 40 -16.65 -1.59 -13.88
CA ASP A 40 -16.08 -2.94 -13.99
C ASP A 40 -14.87 -3.06 -13.04
N PRO A 41 -14.94 -3.90 -11.97
CA PRO A 41 -13.87 -4.05 -11.00
C PRO A 41 -12.61 -4.72 -11.58
N THR A 42 -12.69 -5.34 -12.77
CA THR A 42 -11.52 -5.88 -13.47
C THR A 42 -10.71 -4.80 -14.20
N ARG A 43 -11.15 -3.55 -14.14
CA ARG A 43 -10.48 -2.36 -14.69
C ARG A 43 -10.00 -1.42 -13.58
N PRO A 44 -9.00 -1.82 -12.78
CA PRO A 44 -8.46 -0.98 -11.72
C PRO A 44 -7.61 0.17 -12.27
N VAL A 45 -7.60 1.26 -11.55
CA VAL A 45 -6.66 2.36 -11.75
C VAL A 45 -5.46 2.13 -10.83
N TRP A 46 -4.49 1.38 -11.33
CA TRP A 46 -3.34 0.97 -10.52
C TRP A 46 -2.59 2.16 -9.89
N GLY A 47 -2.33 2.04 -8.59
CA GLY A 47 -1.66 3.06 -7.80
C GLY A 47 -2.57 4.21 -7.36
N MET A 48 -3.89 4.09 -7.57
CA MET A 48 -4.88 5.03 -7.03
C MET A 48 -5.77 4.33 -6.01
N LEU A 49 -6.03 5.02 -4.91
CA LEU A 49 -6.97 4.56 -3.88
C LEU A 49 -8.33 5.20 -4.13
N ASP A 50 -9.38 4.43 -3.89
CA ASP A 50 -10.74 4.94 -3.78
C ASP A 50 -10.89 5.61 -2.39
N PRO A 51 -11.09 6.93 -2.31
CA PRO A 51 -11.07 7.65 -1.03
C PRO A 51 -12.15 7.15 -0.06
N GLN A 52 -13.35 6.87 -0.58
CA GLN A 52 -14.46 6.41 0.24
C GLN A 52 -14.22 5.00 0.78
N ARG A 53 -13.72 4.09 -0.07
CA ARG A 53 -13.36 2.74 0.37
C ARG A 53 -12.19 2.76 1.35
N ALA A 54 -11.18 3.58 1.14
CA ALA A 54 -10.07 3.74 2.07
C ALA A 54 -10.56 4.23 3.44
N TRP A 55 -11.42 5.26 3.47
CA TRP A 55 -12.06 5.76 4.67
C TRP A 55 -12.85 4.67 5.40
N ASN A 56 -13.75 3.99 4.70
CA ASN A 56 -14.57 2.90 5.27
C ASN A 56 -13.71 1.75 5.77
N THR A 57 -12.60 1.46 5.10
CA THR A 57 -11.65 0.40 5.46
C THR A 57 -10.91 0.72 6.75
N LEU A 58 -10.45 1.97 6.91
CA LEU A 58 -9.80 2.44 8.14
C LEU A 58 -10.76 2.31 9.34
N TRP A 59 -11.90 2.99 9.28
CA TRP A 59 -12.85 3.04 10.39
C TRP A 59 -13.53 1.69 10.67
N GLY A 60 -13.80 0.90 9.63
CA GLY A 60 -14.35 -0.44 9.76
C GLY A 60 -13.34 -1.48 10.24
N LYS A 61 -12.06 -1.12 10.39
CA LYS A 61 -10.96 -2.05 10.65
C LYS A 61 -10.97 -3.23 9.68
N LEU A 62 -11.03 -2.91 8.37
CA LEU A 62 -11.02 -3.90 7.31
C LEU A 62 -9.62 -4.03 6.72
N CYS A 63 -9.35 -5.16 6.09
CA CYS A 63 -8.11 -5.38 5.35
C CYS A 63 -8.14 -4.61 4.02
N GLN A 64 -7.13 -3.79 3.75
CA GLN A 64 -7.04 -3.03 2.51
C GLN A 64 -6.97 -3.89 1.24
N ILE A 65 -6.61 -5.18 1.38
CA ILE A 65 -6.44 -6.08 0.23
C ILE A 65 -7.70 -6.90 -0.03
N CYS A 66 -8.27 -7.57 0.98
CA CYS A 66 -9.44 -8.46 0.79
C CYS A 66 -10.78 -7.84 1.22
N GLY A 67 -10.78 -6.69 1.91
CA GLY A 67 -12.00 -6.04 2.42
C GLY A 67 -12.65 -6.72 3.63
N GLN A 68 -12.11 -7.83 4.12
CA GLN A 68 -12.64 -8.52 5.28
C GLN A 68 -12.13 -7.86 6.58
N ARG A 69 -12.85 -8.10 7.68
CA ARG A 69 -12.46 -7.58 9.00
C ARG A 69 -11.08 -8.08 9.41
N LEU A 70 -10.26 -7.19 9.96
CA LEU A 70 -8.92 -7.53 10.43
C LEU A 70 -8.99 -8.48 11.62
N ASP A 71 -8.04 -9.43 11.66
CA ASP A 71 -7.86 -10.39 12.74
C ASP A 71 -6.93 -9.83 13.84
N ASP A 72 -6.52 -10.66 14.81
CA ASP A 72 -5.72 -10.27 15.97
C ASP A 72 -4.37 -9.61 15.62
N ARG A 73 -3.79 -9.96 14.48
CA ARG A 73 -2.52 -9.42 14.00
C ARG A 73 -2.71 -8.67 12.70
N VAL A 74 -2.24 -7.45 12.70
CA VAL A 74 -2.37 -6.52 11.57
C VAL A 74 -1.00 -6.13 11.07
N ILE A 75 -0.85 -6.05 9.77
CA ILE A 75 0.33 -5.46 9.13
C ILE A 75 -0.07 -4.11 8.53
N VAL A 76 0.68 -3.08 8.86
CA VAL A 76 0.59 -1.78 8.22
C VAL A 76 1.84 -1.57 7.38
N PHE A 77 1.67 -1.18 6.12
CA PHE A 77 2.79 -0.77 5.28
C PHE A 77 3.12 0.69 5.57
N ILE A 78 4.36 0.94 5.96
CA ILE A 78 4.81 2.27 6.36
C ILE A 78 6.13 2.65 5.71
N ARG A 79 6.38 3.94 5.63
CA ARG A 79 7.66 4.55 5.27
C ARG A 79 8.24 5.27 6.47
N SER A 80 9.50 5.64 6.40
CA SER A 80 10.12 6.41 7.49
C SER A 80 9.39 7.72 7.79
N ILE A 81 8.84 8.38 6.76
CA ILE A 81 8.07 9.62 6.95
C ILE A 81 6.75 9.38 7.71
N ASP A 82 6.09 8.26 7.47
CA ASP A 82 4.86 7.89 8.18
C ASP A 82 5.15 7.63 9.66
N TYR A 83 6.26 6.95 9.94
CA TYR A 83 6.73 6.69 11.30
C TYR A 83 7.10 7.98 12.05
N LEU A 84 7.84 8.89 11.41
CA LEU A 84 8.22 10.18 11.99
C LEU A 84 7.01 11.09 12.25
N ARG A 85 6.00 11.00 11.39
CA ARG A 85 4.72 11.70 11.58
C ARG A 85 3.88 11.07 12.70
N GLY A 86 4.09 9.79 13.02
CA GLY A 86 3.25 9.02 13.93
C GLY A 86 1.92 8.56 13.30
N LEU A 87 1.80 8.59 11.97
CA LEU A 87 0.55 8.30 11.24
C LEU A 87 0.81 7.52 9.96
N ALA A 88 0.18 6.35 9.82
CA ALA A 88 0.12 5.63 8.55
C ALA A 88 -1.22 5.85 7.86
N VAL A 89 -1.19 6.45 6.68
CA VAL A 89 -2.41 6.78 5.91
C VAL A 89 -3.04 5.58 5.20
N GLU A 90 -2.30 4.49 5.05
CA GLU A 90 -2.82 3.26 4.44
C GLU A 90 -3.45 2.35 5.50
N PRO A 91 -4.63 1.75 5.23
CA PRO A 91 -5.24 0.78 6.14
C PRO A 91 -4.38 -0.46 6.36
N GLY A 92 -4.68 -1.20 7.43
CA GLY A 92 -4.01 -2.46 7.73
C GLY A 92 -4.39 -3.59 6.78
N ALA A 93 -3.60 -4.67 6.83
CA ALA A 93 -3.81 -5.90 6.08
C ALA A 93 -3.63 -7.13 6.97
N HIS A 94 -4.27 -8.25 6.61
CA HIS A 94 -3.96 -9.54 7.20
C HIS A 94 -2.54 -9.99 6.83
N PRO A 95 -1.87 -10.80 7.66
CA PRO A 95 -0.52 -11.28 7.37
C PRO A 95 -0.36 -11.96 6.01
N GLU A 96 -1.28 -12.83 5.63
CA GLU A 96 -1.25 -13.52 4.33
C GLU A 96 -1.55 -12.59 3.16
N CYS A 97 -2.43 -11.61 3.33
CA CYS A 97 -2.71 -10.58 2.32
C CYS A 97 -1.49 -9.66 2.11
N ALA A 98 -0.83 -9.25 3.19
CA ALA A 98 0.40 -8.47 3.13
C ALA A 98 1.54 -9.27 2.50
N HIS A 99 1.67 -10.57 2.84
CA HIS A 99 2.66 -11.45 2.22
C HIS A 99 2.47 -11.55 0.69
N TYR A 100 1.21 -11.69 0.24
CA TYR A 100 0.89 -11.66 -1.18
C TYR A 100 1.27 -10.31 -1.80
N SER A 101 0.79 -9.20 -1.23
CA SER A 101 1.00 -7.85 -1.76
C SER A 101 2.48 -7.49 -1.89
N ARG A 102 3.29 -7.83 -0.90
CA ARG A 102 4.74 -7.60 -0.93
C ARG A 102 5.43 -8.24 -2.14
N ARG A 103 4.93 -9.39 -2.61
CA ARG A 103 5.52 -10.13 -3.73
C ARG A 103 4.87 -9.80 -5.07
N ALA A 104 3.59 -9.43 -5.06
CA ALA A 104 2.78 -9.20 -6.25
C ALA A 104 2.72 -7.73 -6.68
N CYS A 105 2.78 -6.78 -5.73
CA CYS A 105 2.77 -5.36 -6.05
C CYS A 105 4.15 -4.93 -6.57
N PRO A 106 4.27 -4.42 -7.80
CA PRO A 106 5.55 -4.02 -8.38
C PRO A 106 6.30 -2.98 -7.54
N MET A 107 5.57 -2.08 -6.86
CA MET A 107 6.14 -1.08 -5.97
C MET A 107 6.78 -1.75 -4.74
N LEU A 108 6.05 -2.62 -4.04
CA LEU A 108 6.56 -3.30 -2.84
C LEU A 108 7.60 -4.36 -3.16
N ALA A 109 7.48 -5.04 -4.30
CA ALA A 109 8.45 -6.02 -4.78
C ALA A 109 9.77 -5.41 -5.31
N GLY A 110 9.89 -4.08 -5.32
CA GLY A 110 11.09 -3.38 -5.80
C GLY A 110 11.25 -3.34 -7.31
N GLN A 111 10.26 -3.77 -8.07
CA GLN A 111 10.28 -3.78 -9.55
C GLN A 111 9.97 -2.42 -10.15
N GLN A 112 9.27 -1.56 -9.43
CA GLN A 112 8.99 -0.19 -9.82
C GLN A 112 9.87 0.77 -9.03
N HIS A 113 10.78 1.47 -9.72
CA HIS A 113 11.78 2.33 -9.10
C HIS A 113 11.33 3.79 -8.92
N HIS A 114 10.27 4.22 -9.61
CA HIS A 114 9.76 5.59 -9.54
C HIS A 114 8.24 5.58 -9.40
N TYR A 115 7.70 6.57 -8.73
CA TYR A 115 6.28 6.84 -8.79
C TYR A 115 5.89 7.32 -10.20
N HIS A 116 4.65 7.11 -10.59
CA HIS A 116 4.17 7.59 -11.88
C HIS A 116 4.32 9.11 -12.02
N ALA A 117 4.87 9.55 -13.14
CA ALA A 117 5.12 10.96 -13.42
C ALA A 117 3.88 11.74 -13.93
N ASN A 118 2.84 11.04 -14.39
CA ASN A 118 1.65 11.69 -14.95
C ASN A 118 0.37 11.13 -14.36
N PRO A 119 -0.23 11.79 -13.36
CA PRO A 119 -1.48 11.38 -12.76
C PRO A 119 -2.68 11.54 -13.70
N ALA A 120 -2.64 12.43 -14.70
CA ALA A 120 -3.76 12.64 -15.61
C ALA A 120 -4.11 11.38 -16.42
N VAL A 121 -3.12 10.54 -16.76
CA VAL A 121 -3.35 9.25 -17.45
C VAL A 121 -4.16 8.28 -16.58
N ARG A 122 -4.12 8.42 -15.26
CA ARG A 122 -4.86 7.56 -14.31
C ARG A 122 -6.35 7.87 -14.30
N PHE A 123 -6.74 9.09 -14.67
CA PHE A 123 -8.12 9.53 -14.72
C PHE A 123 -8.74 9.42 -16.11
N ALA A 124 -8.17 8.56 -16.99
CA ALA A 124 -8.74 8.30 -18.30
C ALA A 124 -10.18 7.77 -18.16
N HIS A 125 -11.10 8.44 -18.83
CA HIS A 125 -12.49 8.02 -18.84
C HIS A 125 -12.62 6.71 -19.64
N CYS A 126 -13.55 5.87 -19.24
CA CYS A 126 -13.91 4.68 -20.01
C CYS A 126 -15.14 4.97 -20.91
N GLU A 127 -15.43 4.04 -21.81
CA GLU A 127 -16.55 4.14 -22.75
C GLU A 127 -17.92 3.85 -22.11
N ASP A 128 -17.93 3.30 -20.88
CA ASP A 128 -19.16 3.00 -20.16
C ASP A 128 -19.86 4.31 -19.72
N PRO A 129 -21.05 4.63 -20.27
CA PRO A 129 -21.76 5.88 -19.97
C PRO A 129 -22.23 5.97 -18.52
N ASP A 130 -22.39 4.83 -17.83
CA ASP A 130 -22.83 4.77 -16.43
C ASP A 130 -21.66 4.75 -15.44
N CYS A 131 -20.41 4.78 -15.92
CA CYS A 131 -19.23 4.80 -15.06
C CYS A 131 -19.01 6.19 -14.48
N GLU A 132 -18.80 6.24 -13.16
CA GLU A 132 -18.52 7.49 -12.44
C GLU A 132 -17.16 8.12 -12.80
N CYS A 133 -16.30 7.43 -13.56
CA CYS A 133 -14.97 7.93 -13.94
C CYS A 133 -15.02 9.28 -14.66
N ARG A 134 -16.14 9.63 -15.31
CA ARG A 134 -16.37 10.96 -15.92
C ARG A 134 -16.31 12.12 -14.92
N TYR A 135 -16.54 11.83 -13.63
CA TYR A 135 -16.52 12.80 -12.53
C TYR A 135 -15.21 12.81 -11.77
N TRP A 136 -14.32 11.85 -12.04
CA TRP A 136 -13.04 11.81 -11.36
C TRP A 136 -12.22 13.07 -11.65
N ARG A 137 -11.63 13.60 -10.61
CA ARG A 137 -10.72 14.75 -10.69
C ARG A 137 -9.46 14.44 -9.90
N PRO A 138 -8.28 14.84 -10.38
CA PRO A 138 -7.09 14.87 -9.55
C PRO A 138 -7.38 15.68 -8.29
N ARG A 139 -6.89 15.19 -7.15
CA ARG A 139 -6.90 15.98 -5.91
C ARG A 139 -6.00 17.21 -6.15
N GLU A 140 -6.44 18.38 -5.71
CA GLU A 140 -5.60 19.56 -5.72
C GLU A 140 -4.36 19.30 -4.85
N PRO A 141 -3.14 19.66 -5.35
CA PRO A 141 -1.92 19.50 -4.57
C PRO A 141 -1.99 20.33 -3.29
N ASP A 142 -1.75 19.71 -2.14
CA ASP A 142 -1.53 20.44 -0.91
C ASP A 142 -0.04 20.80 -0.83
N PRO A 143 0.33 22.09 -0.69
CA PRO A 143 1.74 22.50 -0.63
C PRO A 143 2.51 21.89 0.55
N ARG A 144 1.80 21.41 1.59
CA ARG A 144 2.37 20.71 2.74
C ARG A 144 2.64 19.22 2.48
N GLU A 145 2.11 18.68 1.38
CA GLU A 145 2.31 17.29 0.98
C GLU A 145 3.20 17.25 -0.27
N PRO A 146 4.49 16.93 -0.14
CA PRO A 146 5.38 16.90 -1.30
C PRO A 146 4.90 15.88 -2.32
N SER A 147 4.75 16.32 -3.57
CA SER A 147 4.37 15.44 -4.67
C SER A 147 5.36 14.29 -4.81
N ARG A 148 4.85 13.08 -4.98
CA ARG A 148 5.65 11.89 -5.26
C ARG A 148 5.85 11.63 -6.74
N GLU A 149 5.19 12.38 -7.60
CA GLU A 149 5.17 12.17 -9.04
C GLU A 149 6.56 12.18 -9.66
N GLY A 150 6.89 11.10 -10.36
CA GLY A 150 8.20 10.91 -10.99
C GLY A 150 9.38 10.75 -10.03
N ARG A 151 9.18 10.86 -8.71
CA ARG A 151 10.26 10.73 -7.73
C ARG A 151 10.68 9.26 -7.56
N PRO A 152 11.93 9.01 -7.16
CA PRO A 152 12.36 7.66 -6.77
C PRO A 152 11.47 7.10 -5.67
N ALA A 153 11.16 5.82 -5.78
CA ALA A 153 10.39 5.12 -4.76
C ALA A 153 11.15 5.05 -3.43
N GLU A 154 10.45 5.30 -2.35
CA GLU A 154 10.99 5.30 -0.98
C GLU A 154 11.22 3.86 -0.47
N ALA A 155 11.92 3.73 0.64
CA ALA A 155 11.98 2.48 1.39
C ALA A 155 10.60 2.20 2.02
N TRP A 156 10.21 0.92 2.00
CA TRP A 156 8.95 0.46 2.60
C TRP A 156 9.20 -0.61 3.65
N TYR A 157 8.34 -0.62 4.66
CA TYR A 157 8.44 -1.51 5.80
C TYR A 157 7.10 -2.14 6.12
N GLU A 158 7.12 -3.34 6.69
CA GLU A 158 5.98 -3.99 7.34
C GLU A 158 6.09 -3.76 8.84
N ALA A 159 5.14 -3.05 9.41
CA ALA A 159 4.95 -2.90 10.85
C ALA A 159 3.82 -3.81 11.32
N TRP A 160 4.13 -4.77 12.19
CA TRP A 160 3.18 -5.71 12.75
C TRP A 160 2.71 -5.21 14.10
N LEU A 161 1.41 -5.16 14.32
CA LEU A 161 0.80 -4.75 15.56
C LEU A 161 -0.38 -5.65 15.93
N PRO A 162 -0.71 -5.76 17.22
CA PRO A 162 -1.95 -6.41 17.63
C PRO A 162 -3.13 -5.52 17.24
N ILE A 163 -4.31 -6.11 17.00
CA ILE A 163 -5.52 -5.34 16.64
C ILE A 163 -5.93 -4.35 17.75
N THR A 164 -5.55 -4.60 18.99
CA THR A 164 -5.78 -3.70 20.12
C THR A 164 -5.08 -2.36 19.97
N ASP A 165 -3.93 -2.34 19.30
CA ASP A 165 -3.13 -1.15 19.05
C ASP A 165 -3.44 -0.50 17.69
N TYR A 166 -4.31 -1.12 16.89
CA TYR A 166 -4.79 -0.57 15.63
C TYR A 166 -5.87 0.50 15.90
N ARG A 167 -5.42 1.72 16.17
CA ARG A 167 -6.27 2.87 16.45
C ARG A 167 -6.28 3.80 15.25
N ILE A 168 -7.45 4.31 14.91
CA ILE A 168 -7.60 5.29 13.83
C ILE A 168 -7.72 6.67 14.45
N ILE A 169 -6.96 7.61 13.91
CA ILE A 169 -7.00 9.01 14.30
C ILE A 169 -7.26 9.89 13.08
N ASP A 170 -7.92 11.00 13.34
CA ASP A 170 -8.06 12.12 12.41
C ASP A 170 -7.03 13.17 12.84
N ASP A 171 -5.94 13.25 12.07
CA ASP A 171 -4.87 14.22 12.28
C ASP A 171 -5.24 15.52 11.55
N PRO A 172 -5.49 16.61 12.27
CA PRO A 172 -5.84 17.89 11.65
C PRO A 172 -4.69 18.50 10.83
N GLY A 173 -3.52 17.87 10.90
CA GLY A 173 -2.31 18.36 10.25
C GLY A 173 -1.63 19.47 11.05
N SER A 174 -0.66 20.10 10.42
CA SER A 174 0.12 21.20 10.99
C SER A 174 0.53 22.19 9.89
N GLU A 175 1.34 23.18 10.23
CA GLU A 175 1.97 24.07 9.24
C GLU A 175 2.78 23.29 8.17
N HIS A 176 3.33 22.12 8.57
CA HIS A 176 4.23 21.32 7.72
C HIS A 176 3.64 19.99 7.26
N ALA A 177 2.41 19.66 7.64
CA ALA A 177 1.75 18.40 7.29
C ALA A 177 0.27 18.63 6.97
N ALA A 178 -0.18 18.12 5.82
CA ALA A 178 -1.59 18.16 5.44
C ALA A 178 -2.46 17.32 6.39
N PRO A 179 -3.74 17.69 6.61
CA PRO A 179 -4.67 16.86 7.37
C PRO A 179 -4.77 15.45 6.79
N ALA A 180 -4.87 14.44 7.63
CA ALA A 180 -5.02 13.06 7.18
C ALA A 180 -5.67 12.17 8.23
N VAL A 181 -6.39 11.16 7.77
CA VAL A 181 -6.88 10.06 8.61
C VAL A 181 -5.99 8.85 8.39
N GLY A 182 -5.66 8.15 9.47
CA GLY A 182 -4.81 6.96 9.37
C GLY A 182 -4.69 6.21 10.68
N VAL A 183 -3.80 5.24 10.66
CA VAL A 183 -3.45 4.42 11.83
C VAL A 183 -2.46 5.20 12.69
N ASP A 184 -2.80 5.39 13.97
CA ASP A 184 -1.92 5.98 14.97
C ASP A 184 -0.71 5.08 15.21
N LEU A 185 0.47 5.61 14.97
CA LEU A 185 1.75 4.92 15.24
C LEU A 185 2.44 5.46 16.50
N THR A 186 1.85 6.47 17.15
CA THR A 186 2.45 7.13 18.31
C THR A 186 2.51 6.19 19.52
N GLY A 187 3.72 5.89 19.99
CA GLY A 187 3.93 5.01 21.13
C GLY A 187 3.58 3.54 20.88
N VAL A 188 3.28 3.16 19.64
CA VAL A 188 2.97 1.76 19.30
C VAL A 188 4.23 0.90 19.42
N ARG A 189 4.11 -0.18 20.19
CA ARG A 189 5.14 -1.22 20.27
C ARG A 189 4.89 -2.28 19.21
N PHE A 190 5.61 -2.18 18.08
CA PHE A 190 5.48 -3.17 17.01
C PHE A 190 5.85 -4.59 17.48
N LEU A 191 5.02 -5.57 17.18
CA LEU A 191 5.34 -6.99 17.37
C LEU A 191 6.52 -7.41 16.50
N LYS A 192 6.58 -6.86 15.29
CA LYS A 192 7.65 -7.06 14.33
C LYS A 192 7.75 -5.84 13.42
N LEU A 193 8.97 -5.47 13.07
CA LEU A 193 9.25 -4.45 12.06
C LEU A 193 10.24 -5.05 11.07
N ARG A 194 9.95 -4.94 9.77
CA ARG A 194 10.81 -5.48 8.71
C ARG A 194 10.80 -4.58 7.49
N LYS A 195 11.98 -4.30 6.97
CA LYS A 195 12.13 -3.68 5.65
C LYS A 195 11.67 -4.65 4.56
N ILE A 196 10.89 -4.16 3.60
CA ILE A 196 10.42 -4.92 2.44
C ILE A 196 11.08 -4.50 1.14
N ARG A 197 11.48 -3.24 1.03
CA ARG A 197 12.30 -2.77 -0.08
C ARG A 197 13.17 -1.60 0.32
N ASP A 198 14.29 -1.45 -0.36
CA ASP A 198 15.12 -0.26 -0.26
C ASP A 198 14.56 0.88 -1.12
N THR A 199 14.99 2.09 -0.79
CA THR A 199 14.67 3.23 -1.64
C THR A 199 15.42 3.13 -2.97
N ALA A 200 14.77 3.56 -4.05
CA ALA A 200 15.35 3.61 -5.37
C ALA A 200 16.23 4.85 -5.61
N ALA A 201 16.25 5.81 -4.69
CA ALA A 201 17.10 7.00 -4.83
C ALA A 201 18.61 6.66 -4.69
N PRO A 202 19.53 7.35 -5.40
CA PRO A 202 20.97 7.10 -5.33
C PRO A 202 21.53 7.21 -3.90
N SER A 203 22.54 6.41 -3.57
CA SER A 203 23.13 6.28 -2.23
C SER A 203 24.12 7.39 -1.82
N THR A 204 24.37 8.38 -2.67
CA THR A 204 25.33 9.46 -2.38
C THR A 204 24.88 10.31 -1.20
N ASN A 205 25.63 10.24 -0.07
CA ASN A 205 25.45 11.04 1.15
C ASN A 205 24.08 10.89 1.85
N ARG A 206 23.58 9.65 2.01
CA ARG A 206 22.28 9.42 2.68
C ARG A 206 22.46 9.15 4.18
N SER A 207 21.72 9.87 5.01
CA SER A 207 21.52 9.48 6.41
C SER A 207 20.76 8.14 6.47
N PRO A 208 21.05 7.29 7.47
CA PRO A 208 20.29 6.05 7.69
C PRO A 208 18.78 6.35 7.82
N GLU A 209 17.96 5.47 7.28
CA GLU A 209 16.51 5.56 7.45
C GLU A 209 16.16 5.36 8.93
N PRO A 210 15.31 6.19 9.55
CA PRO A 210 14.92 6.06 10.96
C PRO A 210 14.42 4.66 11.33
N LEU A 211 13.68 4.02 10.44
CA LEU A 211 13.18 2.66 10.67
C LEU A 211 14.29 1.59 10.57
N ASP A 212 15.32 1.80 9.76
CA ASP A 212 16.51 0.90 9.76
C ASP A 212 17.27 1.00 11.08
N MET A 213 17.40 2.20 11.61
CA MET A 213 18.03 2.41 12.93
C MET A 213 17.22 1.74 14.06
N LEU A 214 15.88 1.82 13.98
CA LEU A 214 15.01 1.14 14.94
C LEU A 214 15.13 -0.39 14.83
N ILE A 215 15.17 -0.95 13.62
CA ILE A 215 15.38 -2.39 13.40
C ILE A 215 16.72 -2.82 13.99
N ALA A 216 17.81 -2.14 13.65
CA ALA A 216 19.16 -2.44 14.16
C ALA A 216 19.22 -2.35 15.69
N SER A 217 18.61 -1.34 16.30
CA SER A 217 18.53 -1.19 17.76
C SER A 217 17.80 -2.39 18.41
N ARG A 218 16.70 -2.83 17.84
CA ARG A 218 15.95 -4.00 18.36
C ARG A 218 16.73 -5.30 18.25
N GLU A 219 17.49 -5.49 17.17
CA GLU A 219 18.36 -6.64 16.99
C GLU A 219 19.51 -6.66 18.02
N LEU A 220 20.07 -5.49 18.33
CA LEU A 220 21.17 -5.36 19.30
C LEU A 220 20.73 -5.55 20.75
N PHE A 221 19.55 -5.06 21.12
CA PHE A 221 19.09 -5.00 22.52
C PHE A 221 17.98 -5.99 22.86
N GLY A 222 17.47 -6.74 21.88
CA GLY A 222 16.57 -7.89 22.11
C GLY A 222 15.14 -7.52 22.54
N TYR A 223 14.61 -6.34 22.15
CA TYR A 223 13.23 -5.93 22.47
C TYR A 223 12.39 -5.53 21.26
#